data_066cb0963b77bddfe8c7a0a9f579e813
#
_entry.id   066cb0963b77bddfe8c7a0a9f579e813
#
_cell.length_a   1.000
_cell.length_b   1.000
_cell.length_c   1.000
_cell.angle_alpha   90.00
_cell.angle_beta   90.00
_cell.angle_gamma   90.00
#
_symmetry.space_group_name_H-M   'P 1'
#
loop_
_entity.id
_entity.type
_entity.pdbx_description
1 polymer ?
#
loop_
_entity_poly.entity_id
_entity_poly.type
_entity_poly.pdbx_seq_one_letter_code
_entity_poly.pdbx_strand_id
1 'polypeptide(L)'
;MVNENMADEGVSLSDRYVGFGFVWNPEGDGMVIDYVVPESPAAGVLMEGDSFIEVNGIKLTNENRNNLGFRGKPGENVDAVIIRDGVEKPISIARGPVQIRYSKEQVVNNISNGDAESWGPEDFNIIEAGVTNDGVVYVLHWSEFVEDATGYKANAYTVTRFMFDEEGKVAWVGNLSEDRFVLEQQGWKITR
;
A
#
# COMPACT_ATOMS: atom_id res chain seq x y z
N MET A 1 -10.02 -0.71 19.46
CA MET A 1 -8.65 -1.29 19.44
C MET A 1 -7.61 -0.36 18.81
N VAL A 2 -7.66 0.01 17.50
CA VAL A 2 -6.66 0.95 16.92
C VAL A 2 -6.73 2.32 17.58
N ASN A 3 -7.92 2.87 17.75
CA ASN A 3 -8.12 4.18 18.40
C ASN A 3 -7.49 4.31 19.80
N GLU A 4 -7.40 3.22 20.54
CA GLU A 4 -6.89 3.21 21.92
C GLU A 4 -5.38 2.93 21.99
N ASN A 5 -4.87 2.11 21.06
CA ASN A 5 -3.52 1.58 21.11
C ASN A 5 -2.54 2.21 20.12
N MET A 6 -3.01 3.00 19.15
CA MET A 6 -2.15 3.76 18.24
C MET A 6 -2.06 5.21 18.69
N ALA A 7 -0.86 5.77 18.72
CA ALA A 7 -0.63 7.18 19.02
C ALA A 7 -1.36 8.08 18.01
N ASP A 8 -1.69 9.31 18.37
CA ASP A 8 -2.41 10.22 17.46
C ASP A 8 -1.59 10.55 16.22
N GLU A 9 -0.28 10.73 16.38
CA GLU A 9 0.69 10.90 15.29
C GLU A 9 1.28 9.56 14.79
N GLY A 10 0.65 8.44 15.16
CA GLY A 10 1.12 7.10 14.81
C GLY A 10 1.07 6.82 13.32
N VAL A 11 2.02 6.02 12.83
CA VAL A 11 2.19 5.69 11.42
C VAL A 11 2.18 4.18 11.22
N SER A 12 1.38 3.72 10.26
CA SER A 12 1.43 2.35 9.73
C SER A 12 2.01 2.37 8.32
N LEU A 13 3.02 1.53 8.08
CA LEU A 13 3.67 1.43 6.78
C LEU A 13 3.04 0.35 5.91
N SER A 14 2.81 0.66 4.64
CA SER A 14 2.55 -0.36 3.62
C SER A 14 3.81 -1.14 3.27
N ASP A 15 3.63 -2.25 2.55
CA ASP A 15 4.72 -2.87 1.81
C ASP A 15 5.30 -1.90 0.78
N ARG A 16 6.59 -2.11 0.46
CA ARG A 16 7.29 -1.30 -0.56
C ARG A 16 6.96 -1.83 -1.95
N TYR A 17 6.72 -0.91 -2.87
CA TYR A 17 6.53 -1.25 -4.29
C TYR A 17 7.27 -0.29 -5.21
N VAL A 18 7.35 -0.61 -6.49
CA VAL A 18 7.88 0.29 -7.52
C VAL A 18 6.73 0.88 -8.30
N GLY A 19 6.61 2.21 -8.25
CA GLY A 19 5.50 2.93 -8.88
C GLY A 19 5.65 4.45 -8.79
N PHE A 20 4.52 5.16 -8.81
CA PHE A 20 4.46 6.63 -8.72
C PHE A 20 4.36 7.13 -7.28
N GLY A 21 3.51 6.52 -6.46
CA GLY A 21 3.24 6.97 -5.10
C GLY A 21 2.10 7.97 -5.00
N PHE A 22 0.90 7.54 -5.37
CA PHE A 22 -0.35 8.25 -5.12
C PHE A 22 -1.44 7.27 -4.67
N VAL A 23 -2.47 7.81 -4.06
CA VAL A 23 -3.71 7.12 -3.68
C VAL A 23 -4.87 7.80 -4.38
N TRP A 24 -5.85 7.05 -4.82
CA TRP A 24 -7.07 7.53 -5.46
C TRP A 24 -8.29 6.76 -4.93
N ASN A 25 -9.48 7.34 -5.04
CA ASN A 25 -10.71 6.71 -4.59
C ASN A 25 -11.25 5.73 -5.64
N PRO A 26 -11.21 4.41 -5.42
CA PRO A 26 -11.70 3.41 -6.37
C PRO A 26 -13.23 3.43 -6.54
N GLU A 27 -13.99 3.99 -5.60
CA GLU A 27 -15.44 4.12 -5.65
C GLU A 27 -15.88 5.34 -6.49
N GLY A 28 -14.96 6.27 -6.76
CA GLY A 28 -15.24 7.47 -7.55
C GLY A 28 -15.22 7.22 -9.06
N ASP A 29 -15.77 8.16 -9.82
CA ASP A 29 -15.64 8.18 -11.27
C ASP A 29 -14.23 8.61 -11.67
N GLY A 30 -13.64 7.89 -12.65
CA GLY A 30 -12.29 8.17 -13.14
C GLY A 30 -11.21 7.76 -12.14
N MET A 31 -10.07 8.44 -12.20
CA MET A 31 -8.93 8.26 -11.30
C MET A 31 -8.46 9.62 -10.79
N VAL A 32 -9.18 10.14 -9.81
CA VAL A 32 -8.86 11.39 -9.13
C VAL A 32 -7.92 11.10 -7.97
N ILE A 33 -6.83 11.87 -7.87
CA ILE A 33 -5.83 11.71 -6.82
C ILE A 33 -6.35 12.31 -5.52
N ASP A 34 -6.45 11.47 -4.49
CA ASP A 34 -6.82 11.88 -3.13
C ASP A 34 -5.59 12.24 -2.28
N TYR A 35 -4.45 11.62 -2.57
CA TYR A 35 -3.22 11.82 -1.80
C TYR A 35 -1.99 11.48 -2.62
N VAL A 36 -0.94 12.31 -2.52
CA VAL A 36 0.38 12.04 -3.09
C VAL A 36 1.34 11.67 -1.96
N VAL A 37 1.98 10.51 -2.08
CA VAL A 37 2.93 10.00 -1.09
C VAL A 37 4.15 10.92 -1.05
N PRO A 38 4.52 11.48 0.11
CA PRO A 38 5.71 12.32 0.24
C PRO A 38 6.98 11.56 -0.18
N GLU A 39 7.94 12.26 -0.75
CA GLU A 39 9.22 11.70 -1.20
C GLU A 39 9.10 10.60 -2.27
N SER A 40 7.90 10.39 -2.84
CA SER A 40 7.68 9.48 -3.95
C SER A 40 8.02 10.11 -5.30
N PRO A 41 8.14 9.32 -6.39
CA PRO A 41 8.28 9.85 -7.74
C PRO A 41 7.18 10.84 -8.17
N ALA A 42 5.97 10.68 -7.65
CA ALA A 42 4.85 11.59 -7.91
C ALA A 42 4.98 12.93 -7.17
N ALA A 43 5.74 12.96 -6.06
CA ALA A 43 5.90 14.18 -5.26
C ALA A 43 6.53 15.31 -6.09
N GLY A 44 5.89 16.49 -6.08
CA GLY A 44 6.33 17.64 -6.88
C GLY A 44 5.88 17.64 -8.35
N VAL A 45 5.27 16.55 -8.84
CA VAL A 45 4.67 16.47 -10.19
C VAL A 45 3.14 16.41 -10.13
N LEU A 46 2.61 15.51 -9.32
CA LEU A 46 1.18 15.36 -9.08
C LEU A 46 0.75 16.11 -7.81
N MET A 47 -0.52 16.40 -7.74
CA MET A 47 -1.17 16.97 -6.56
C MET A 47 -2.57 16.39 -6.38
N GLU A 48 -3.10 16.53 -5.20
CA GLU A 48 -4.49 16.20 -4.87
C GLU A 48 -5.46 16.92 -5.80
N GLY A 49 -6.48 16.23 -6.27
CA GLY A 49 -7.45 16.71 -7.25
C GLY A 49 -7.05 16.55 -8.71
N ASP A 50 -5.80 16.21 -9.04
CA ASP A 50 -5.44 15.81 -10.42
C ASP A 50 -6.23 14.57 -10.83
N SER A 51 -6.69 14.52 -12.07
CA SER A 51 -7.40 13.36 -12.62
C SER A 51 -6.66 12.80 -13.84
N PHE A 52 -6.29 11.53 -13.81
CA PHE A 52 -5.72 10.88 -14.99
C PHE A 52 -6.76 10.67 -16.07
N ILE A 53 -6.41 10.95 -17.33
CA ILE A 53 -7.23 10.67 -18.52
C ILE A 53 -6.55 9.76 -19.52
N GLU A 54 -5.20 9.68 -19.50
CA GLU A 54 -4.42 8.83 -20.38
C GLU A 54 -3.11 8.42 -19.69
N VAL A 55 -2.68 7.18 -19.89
CA VAL A 55 -1.40 6.64 -19.38
C VAL A 55 -0.76 5.78 -20.47
N ASN A 56 0.48 6.10 -20.87
CA ASN A 56 1.21 5.44 -21.96
C ASN A 56 0.42 5.31 -23.28
N GLY A 57 -0.34 6.36 -23.64
CA GLY A 57 -1.18 6.36 -24.82
C GLY A 57 -2.49 5.58 -24.69
N ILE A 58 -2.77 5.01 -23.52
CA ILE A 58 -4.01 4.29 -23.23
C ILE A 58 -4.96 5.24 -22.49
N LYS A 59 -6.11 5.54 -23.11
CA LYS A 59 -7.16 6.34 -22.45
C LYS A 59 -7.70 5.60 -21.24
N LEU A 60 -7.87 6.33 -20.13
CA LEU A 60 -8.44 5.81 -18.91
C LEU A 60 -9.94 5.54 -19.07
N THR A 61 -10.37 4.38 -18.61
CA THR A 61 -11.78 3.98 -18.45
C THR A 61 -11.97 3.30 -17.10
N ASN A 62 -13.21 3.16 -16.64
CA ASN A 62 -13.48 2.46 -15.39
C ASN A 62 -13.04 0.98 -15.42
N GLU A 63 -13.05 0.35 -16.60
CA GLU A 63 -12.66 -1.06 -16.75
C GLU A 63 -11.14 -1.26 -16.72
N ASN A 64 -10.34 -0.29 -17.19
CA ASN A 64 -8.89 -0.45 -17.33
C ASN A 64 -8.08 0.25 -16.23
N ARG A 65 -8.68 1.08 -15.39
CA ARG A 65 -7.99 1.93 -14.39
C ARG A 65 -7.06 1.17 -13.43
N ASN A 66 -7.34 -0.09 -13.15
CA ASN A 66 -6.50 -0.93 -12.30
C ASN A 66 -5.28 -1.54 -13.04
N ASN A 67 -5.21 -1.42 -14.39
CA ASN A 67 -4.22 -2.09 -15.24
C ASN A 67 -3.36 -1.12 -16.06
N LEU A 68 -3.28 0.16 -15.68
CA LEU A 68 -2.61 1.21 -16.46
C LEU A 68 -1.09 1.33 -16.26
N GLY A 69 -0.44 0.32 -15.76
CA GLY A 69 1.03 0.27 -15.74
C GLY A 69 1.71 1.32 -14.85
N PHE A 70 1.07 1.81 -13.80
CA PHE A 70 1.70 2.70 -12.82
C PHE A 70 2.80 2.01 -12.02
N ARG A 71 2.76 0.68 -11.91
CA ARG A 71 3.79 -0.17 -11.34
C ARG A 71 4.67 -0.77 -12.43
N GLY A 72 5.91 -1.13 -12.12
CA GLY A 72 6.82 -1.74 -13.08
C GLY A 72 8.28 -1.63 -12.64
N LYS A 73 9.20 -1.53 -13.60
CA LYS A 73 10.64 -1.45 -13.29
C LYS A 73 11.03 -0.05 -12.82
N PRO A 74 11.94 0.07 -11.83
CA PRO A 74 12.44 1.37 -11.39
C PRO A 74 13.21 2.05 -12.52
N GLY A 75 13.03 3.38 -12.62
CA GLY A 75 13.69 4.23 -13.62
C GLY A 75 13.01 4.26 -14.99
N GLU A 76 12.03 3.40 -15.28
CA GLU A 76 11.23 3.51 -16.50
C GLU A 76 10.24 4.68 -16.39
N ASN A 77 10.22 5.54 -17.41
CA ASN A 77 9.26 6.62 -17.51
C ASN A 77 7.87 6.09 -17.90
N VAL A 78 6.86 6.71 -17.34
CA VAL A 78 5.46 6.58 -17.76
C VAL A 78 4.98 7.95 -18.15
N ASP A 79 4.57 8.08 -19.41
CA ASP A 79 3.95 9.30 -19.92
C ASP A 79 2.45 9.25 -19.65
N ALA A 80 1.90 10.34 -19.15
CA ALA A 80 0.48 10.43 -18.85
C ALA A 80 -0.08 11.81 -19.16
N VAL A 81 -1.39 11.89 -19.30
CA VAL A 81 -2.12 13.16 -19.39
C VAL A 81 -3.07 13.22 -18.20
N ILE A 82 -3.01 14.33 -17.47
CA ILE A 82 -3.88 14.62 -16.34
C ILE A 82 -4.74 15.86 -16.64
N ILE A 83 -5.87 15.96 -15.96
CA ILE A 83 -6.63 17.21 -15.85
C ILE A 83 -6.27 17.84 -14.49
N ARG A 84 -5.81 19.09 -14.53
CA ARG A 84 -5.57 19.96 -13.38
C ARG A 84 -6.26 21.29 -13.61
N ASP A 85 -7.15 21.70 -12.70
CA ASP A 85 -7.93 22.94 -12.81
C ASP A 85 -8.71 23.03 -14.14
N GLY A 86 -9.23 21.91 -14.65
CA GLY A 86 -9.95 21.82 -15.92
C GLY A 86 -9.08 21.88 -17.18
N VAL A 87 -7.75 21.85 -17.04
CA VAL A 87 -6.79 21.92 -18.15
C VAL A 87 -6.02 20.61 -18.28
N GLU A 88 -5.94 20.07 -19.49
CA GLU A 88 -5.10 18.92 -19.80
C GLU A 88 -3.62 19.27 -19.70
N LYS A 89 -2.87 18.45 -18.99
CA LYS A 89 -1.43 18.60 -18.79
C LYS A 89 -0.71 17.27 -19.06
N PRO A 90 0.19 17.21 -20.04
CA PRO A 90 1.08 16.08 -20.19
C PRO A 90 2.12 16.07 -19.06
N ILE A 91 2.39 14.89 -18.53
CA ILE A 91 3.40 14.63 -17.50
C ILE A 91 4.20 13.40 -17.87
N SER A 92 5.42 13.29 -17.34
CA SER A 92 6.25 12.09 -17.43
C SER A 92 6.89 11.86 -16.08
N ILE A 93 6.71 10.66 -15.51
CA ILE A 93 7.23 10.30 -14.19
C ILE A 93 8.00 9.00 -14.30
N ALA A 94 9.27 9.01 -13.85
CA ALA A 94 10.04 7.79 -13.71
C ALA A 94 9.56 7.01 -12.48
N ARG A 95 9.28 5.71 -12.63
CA ARG A 95 8.91 4.86 -11.48
C ARG A 95 10.06 4.74 -10.49
N GLY A 96 9.74 4.76 -9.22
CA GLY A 96 10.70 4.58 -8.13
C GLY A 96 10.14 3.80 -6.96
N PRO A 97 10.96 3.51 -5.95
CA PRO A 97 10.49 2.89 -4.71
C PRO A 97 9.50 3.79 -3.99
N VAL A 98 8.40 3.20 -3.56
CA VAL A 98 7.33 3.86 -2.81
C VAL A 98 7.00 3.06 -1.56
N GLN A 99 6.71 3.76 -0.46
CA GLN A 99 6.12 3.18 0.74
C GLN A 99 5.10 4.16 1.30
N ILE A 100 3.84 3.74 1.38
CA ILE A 100 2.78 4.58 1.92
C ILE A 100 2.89 4.61 3.45
N ARG A 101 2.68 5.79 4.03
CA ARG A 101 2.59 6.01 5.48
C ARG A 101 1.14 6.36 5.79
N TYR A 102 0.42 5.42 6.37
CA TYR A 102 -0.97 5.65 6.79
C TYR A 102 -0.99 6.27 8.17
N SER A 103 -1.69 7.39 8.32
CA SER A 103 -1.99 7.98 9.62
C SER A 103 -2.98 7.10 10.41
N LYS A 104 -3.10 7.34 11.71
CA LYS A 104 -4.10 6.68 12.57
C LYS A 104 -5.51 6.78 11.98
N GLU A 105 -5.91 7.97 11.52
CA GLU A 105 -7.22 8.18 10.90
C GLU A 105 -7.42 7.32 9.64
N GLN A 106 -6.41 7.27 8.75
CA GLN A 106 -6.47 6.44 7.55
C GLN A 106 -6.54 4.95 7.88
N VAL A 107 -5.78 4.48 8.90
CA VAL A 107 -5.86 3.09 9.37
C VAL A 107 -7.25 2.77 9.90
N VAL A 108 -7.83 3.64 10.73
CA VAL A 108 -9.18 3.45 11.26
C VAL A 108 -10.22 3.42 10.14
N ASN A 109 -10.13 4.33 9.18
CA ASN A 109 -11.05 4.40 8.05
C ASN A 109 -10.95 3.15 7.16
N ASN A 110 -9.74 2.70 6.85
CA ASN A 110 -9.52 1.49 6.06
C ASN A 110 -10.13 0.25 6.73
N ILE A 111 -9.94 0.12 8.05
CA ILE A 111 -10.52 -0.99 8.84
C ILE A 111 -12.05 -0.88 8.89
N SER A 112 -12.59 0.32 9.10
CA SER A 112 -14.03 0.52 9.23
C SER A 112 -14.81 0.29 7.93
N ASN A 113 -14.15 0.53 6.80
CA ASN A 113 -14.72 0.34 5.46
C ASN A 113 -14.44 -1.07 4.89
N GLY A 114 -13.57 -1.85 5.53
CA GLY A 114 -13.30 -3.23 5.15
C GLY A 114 -14.39 -4.20 5.63
N ASP A 115 -14.53 -5.31 4.91
CA ASP A 115 -15.39 -6.41 5.35
C ASP A 115 -14.72 -7.14 6.52
N ALA A 116 -15.34 -7.08 7.70
CA ALA A 116 -14.80 -7.71 8.90
C ALA A 116 -14.68 -9.24 8.81
N GLU A 117 -15.47 -9.88 7.94
CA GLU A 117 -15.45 -11.34 7.75
C GLU A 117 -14.27 -11.78 6.86
N SER A 118 -13.82 -10.91 5.93
CA SER A 118 -12.68 -11.19 5.05
C SER A 118 -11.33 -10.70 5.60
N TRP A 119 -11.32 -10.07 6.77
CA TRP A 119 -10.18 -9.28 7.26
C TRP A 119 -9.14 -10.08 8.03
N GLY A 120 -9.48 -11.23 8.52
CA GLY A 120 -8.59 -12.08 9.31
C GLY A 120 -7.95 -13.19 8.48
N PRO A 121 -6.76 -13.65 8.87
CA PRO A 121 -6.23 -14.89 8.33
C PRO A 121 -7.12 -16.07 8.74
N GLU A 122 -7.12 -17.13 7.92
CA GLU A 122 -7.78 -18.41 8.23
C GLU A 122 -7.19 -19.07 9.47
N ASP A 123 -5.86 -18.95 9.61
CA ASP A 123 -5.12 -19.42 10.78
C ASP A 123 -3.95 -18.47 11.09
N PHE A 124 -3.62 -18.33 12.39
CA PHE A 124 -2.62 -17.39 12.86
C PHE A 124 -1.91 -17.92 14.09
N ASN A 125 -0.58 -17.82 14.10
CA ASN A 125 0.23 -18.22 15.25
C ASN A 125 1.41 -17.26 15.47
N ILE A 126 1.53 -16.72 16.69
CA ILE A 126 2.72 -15.97 17.10
C ILE A 126 3.80 -17.00 17.48
N ILE A 127 4.92 -16.95 16.76
CA ILE A 127 6.06 -17.84 16.97
C ILE A 127 6.94 -17.32 18.09
N GLU A 128 7.32 -16.03 18.01
CA GLU A 128 8.16 -15.38 19.01
C GLU A 128 7.99 -13.86 18.99
N ALA A 129 8.36 -13.23 20.09
CA ALA A 129 8.48 -11.78 20.16
C ALA A 129 9.79 -11.42 20.90
N GLY A 130 10.42 -10.35 20.45
CA GLY A 130 11.66 -9.83 21.02
C GLY A 130 11.64 -8.32 21.14
N VAL A 131 12.42 -7.79 22.07
CA VAL A 131 12.59 -6.36 22.31
C VAL A 131 14.06 -6.02 22.22
N THR A 132 14.40 -4.97 21.48
CA THR A 132 15.77 -4.45 21.41
C THR A 132 16.09 -3.55 22.60
N ASN A 133 17.36 -3.21 22.79
CA ASN A 133 17.81 -2.35 23.91
C ASN A 133 17.21 -0.93 23.84
N ASP A 134 16.81 -0.46 22.67
CA ASP A 134 16.17 0.82 22.39
C ASP A 134 14.63 0.74 22.38
N GLY A 135 14.07 -0.38 22.84
CA GLY A 135 12.62 -0.54 23.04
C GLY A 135 11.81 -0.88 21.79
N VAL A 136 12.47 -1.19 20.67
CA VAL A 136 11.76 -1.65 19.46
C VAL A 136 11.31 -3.09 19.64
N VAL A 137 10.03 -3.38 19.39
CA VAL A 137 9.45 -4.72 19.50
C VAL A 137 9.34 -5.37 18.11
N TYR A 138 9.78 -6.61 18.00
CA TYR A 138 9.60 -7.46 16.84
C TYR A 138 8.74 -8.66 17.21
N VAL A 139 7.76 -8.97 16.36
CA VAL A 139 6.88 -10.13 16.48
C VAL A 139 6.99 -10.95 15.20
N LEU A 140 7.52 -12.17 15.31
CA LEU A 140 7.47 -13.15 14.24
C LEU A 140 6.15 -13.93 14.36
N HIS A 141 5.36 -13.94 13.32
CA HIS A 141 4.14 -14.73 13.26
C HIS A 141 4.03 -15.48 11.93
N TRP A 142 3.27 -16.55 11.96
CA TRP A 142 2.84 -17.30 10.78
C TRP A 142 1.34 -17.07 10.58
N SER A 143 0.91 -16.98 9.33
CA SER A 143 -0.50 -16.86 8.98
C SER A 143 -0.83 -17.66 7.72
N GLU A 144 -2.04 -18.20 7.65
CA GLU A 144 -2.65 -18.80 6.46
C GLU A 144 -3.81 -17.92 6.00
N PHE A 145 -3.94 -17.70 4.71
CA PHE A 145 -5.01 -16.91 4.11
C PHE A 145 -5.41 -17.47 2.74
N VAL A 146 -6.60 -17.13 2.28
CA VAL A 146 -7.13 -17.47 0.95
C VAL A 146 -7.14 -16.21 0.10
N GLU A 147 -6.60 -16.30 -1.11
CA GLU A 147 -6.69 -15.21 -2.08
C GLU A 147 -8.08 -15.19 -2.73
N ASP A 148 -8.79 -14.09 -2.59
CA ASP A 148 -10.18 -13.95 -3.07
C ASP A 148 -10.31 -14.15 -4.59
N ALA A 149 -9.32 -13.69 -5.36
CA ALA A 149 -9.35 -13.76 -6.82
C ALA A 149 -9.18 -15.19 -7.36
N THR A 150 -8.41 -16.04 -6.70
CA THR A 150 -8.05 -17.38 -7.19
C THR A 150 -8.61 -18.52 -6.32
N GLY A 151 -8.99 -18.24 -5.08
CA GLY A 151 -9.37 -19.22 -4.07
C GLY A 151 -8.20 -20.10 -3.60
N TYR A 152 -6.96 -19.78 -3.96
CA TYR A 152 -5.79 -20.54 -3.51
C TYR A 152 -5.38 -20.14 -2.10
N LYS A 153 -5.08 -21.16 -1.29
CA LYS A 153 -4.48 -20.96 0.02
C LYS A 153 -3.02 -20.64 -0.10
N ALA A 154 -2.57 -19.68 0.69
CA ALA A 154 -1.17 -19.35 0.86
C ALA A 154 -0.87 -19.17 2.35
N ASN A 155 0.37 -19.38 2.73
CA ASN A 155 0.84 -19.08 4.07
C ASN A 155 2.18 -18.36 4.03
N ALA A 156 2.47 -17.59 5.06
CA ALA A 156 3.71 -16.84 5.16
C ALA A 156 4.15 -16.63 6.61
N TYR A 157 5.45 -16.49 6.79
CA TYR A 157 6.01 -15.85 7.97
C TYR A 157 6.11 -14.35 7.76
N THR A 158 5.73 -13.60 8.77
CA THR A 158 5.82 -12.15 8.78
C THR A 158 6.51 -11.69 10.06
N VAL A 159 7.41 -10.72 9.92
CA VAL A 159 7.97 -9.99 11.05
C VAL A 159 7.31 -8.62 11.10
N THR A 160 6.54 -8.37 12.15
CA THR A 160 5.99 -7.04 12.44
C THR A 160 6.92 -6.31 13.40
N ARG A 161 7.30 -5.08 13.03
CA ARG A 161 8.11 -4.18 13.84
C ARG A 161 7.23 -3.08 14.41
N PHE A 162 7.28 -2.91 15.73
CA PHE A 162 6.58 -1.86 16.47
C PHE A 162 7.56 -0.91 17.15
N MET A 163 7.25 0.38 17.12
CA MET A 163 7.82 1.38 18.02
C MET A 163 6.68 1.98 18.83
N PHE A 164 6.94 2.21 20.11
CA PHE A 164 5.97 2.78 21.03
C PHE A 164 6.41 4.17 21.47
N ASP A 165 5.45 5.03 21.78
CA ASP A 165 5.68 6.31 22.44
C ASP A 165 5.84 6.15 23.96
N GLU A 166 6.01 7.28 24.65
CA GLU A 166 6.17 7.33 26.11
C GLU A 166 4.91 6.87 26.86
N GLU A 167 3.73 6.90 26.21
CA GLU A 167 2.45 6.43 26.75
C GLU A 167 2.21 4.94 26.49
N GLY A 168 3.12 4.27 25.79
CA GLY A 168 3.00 2.86 25.40
C GLY A 168 2.05 2.61 24.23
N LYS A 169 1.70 3.65 23.46
CA LYS A 169 0.92 3.53 22.23
C LYS A 169 1.83 3.31 21.03
N VAL A 170 1.32 2.60 20.02
CA VAL A 170 2.04 2.34 18.78
C VAL A 170 2.27 3.66 18.01
N ALA A 171 3.50 4.13 18.01
CA ALA A 171 3.93 5.29 17.24
C ALA A 171 4.31 4.93 15.81
N TRP A 172 4.74 3.69 15.58
CA TRP A 172 5.10 3.22 14.25
C TRP A 172 4.95 1.69 14.15
N VAL A 173 4.41 1.21 13.04
CA VAL A 173 4.30 -0.22 12.73
C VAL A 173 4.58 -0.46 11.25
N GLY A 174 5.27 -1.57 10.95
CA GLY A 174 5.52 -2.01 9.59
C GLY A 174 5.90 -3.49 9.55
N ASN A 175 5.66 -4.12 8.42
CA ASN A 175 5.84 -5.54 8.22
C ASN A 175 6.98 -5.85 7.23
N LEU A 176 7.57 -7.05 7.40
CA LEU A 176 8.37 -7.75 6.39
C LEU A 176 7.78 -9.15 6.24
N SER A 177 7.34 -9.49 5.05
CA SER A 177 6.67 -10.74 4.73
C SER A 177 7.38 -11.51 3.60
N GLU A 178 7.04 -12.78 3.43
CA GLU A 178 7.52 -13.66 2.38
C GLU A 178 6.72 -13.48 1.07
N ASP A 179 6.53 -12.25 0.61
CA ASP A 179 5.64 -11.88 -0.50
C ASP A 179 5.86 -12.68 -1.78
N ARG A 180 7.13 -12.93 -2.13
CA ARG A 180 7.45 -13.76 -3.29
C ARG A 180 6.97 -15.19 -3.13
N PHE A 181 7.17 -15.78 -1.95
CA PHE A 181 6.76 -17.15 -1.66
C PHE A 181 5.23 -17.29 -1.68
N VAL A 182 4.53 -16.27 -1.16
CA VAL A 182 3.06 -16.16 -1.25
C VAL A 182 2.59 -16.19 -2.71
N LEU A 183 3.16 -15.33 -3.56
CA LEU A 183 2.82 -15.30 -4.99
C LEU A 183 3.06 -16.63 -5.69
N GLU A 184 4.19 -17.31 -5.38
CA GLU A 184 4.49 -18.64 -5.94
C GLU A 184 3.48 -19.70 -5.50
N GLN A 185 3.01 -19.69 -4.25
CA GLN A 185 1.95 -20.58 -3.76
C GLN A 185 0.61 -20.34 -4.49
N GLN A 186 0.31 -19.11 -4.82
CA GLN A 186 -0.89 -18.70 -5.55
C GLN A 186 -0.80 -18.97 -7.07
N GLY A 187 0.28 -19.57 -7.53
CA GLY A 187 0.48 -19.97 -8.93
C GLY A 187 1.04 -18.87 -9.83
N TRP A 188 1.40 -17.70 -9.29
CA TRP A 188 2.03 -16.63 -10.05
C TRP A 188 3.45 -17.01 -10.48
N LYS A 189 3.80 -16.69 -11.72
CA LYS A 189 5.16 -16.87 -12.23
C LYS A 189 5.86 -15.53 -12.30
N ILE A 190 6.97 -15.40 -11.57
CA ILE A 190 7.84 -14.24 -11.67
C ILE A 190 8.76 -14.43 -12.88
N THR A 191 8.50 -13.69 -13.97
CA THR A 191 9.29 -13.70 -15.19
C THR A 191 10.12 -12.42 -15.31
N ARG A 192 11.29 -12.52 -15.97
CA ARG A 192 12.12 -11.36 -16.32
C ARG A 192 11.74 -10.85 -17.71
#